data_f9cd1a1da6c8ea660a0a4ebe1be8bacd
#
_entry.id   f9cd1a1da6c8ea660a0a4ebe1be8bacd
#
_cell.length_a   1.000
_cell.length_b   1.000
_cell.length_c   1.000
_cell.angle_alpha   90.00
_cell.angle_beta   90.00
_cell.angle_gamma   90.00
#
_symmetry.space_group_name_H-M   'P 1'
#
loop_
_entity.id
_entity.type
_entity.pdbx_description
1 polymer ?
#
loop_
_entity_poly.entity_id
_entity_poly.type
_entity_poly.pdbx_seq_one_letter_code
_entity_poly.pdbx_strand_id
1 'polypeptide(L)'
;MLKLILKNLWARRVRNAWLLAELILVTVLTWYITDPLFVLSYNQTLPLGYEPDGLLIAPIRSLPSTAPDYNKEEADSLHTMENMHRMLRKLRDYPGVQNAAPLVTFAFPGSGGSSYNTYAYDTLAIPASISYFIPHTGFFETFGFKTFEGKTLGELDNMDYQRNDLVVSADLLQILPKVGRLTGKRLFYNSDDDEKDTTFFSIKGVVEKVRSRNYEQGMYSFFEPQLNVRSKEVWNGGSFLIRLQPDVSEQ
;
A
#
# COMPACT_ATOMS: atom_id res chain seq x y z
N MET A 1 1.28 55.18 30.30
CA MET A 1 1.12 54.82 28.88
C MET A 1 0.13 53.68 28.66
N LEU A 2 0.22 52.54 29.32
CA LEU A 2 -0.64 51.36 29.08
C LEU A 2 -2.14 51.67 29.27
N LYS A 3 -2.52 52.43 30.33
CA LYS A 3 -3.91 52.84 30.58
C LYS A 3 -4.49 53.70 29.46
N LEU A 4 -3.70 54.53 28.82
CA LEU A 4 -4.12 55.40 27.72
C LEU A 4 -4.36 54.60 26.43
N ILE A 5 -3.51 53.60 26.18
CA ILE A 5 -3.67 52.68 25.07
C ILE A 5 -4.95 51.84 25.24
N LEU A 6 -5.16 51.27 26.42
CA LEU A 6 -6.38 50.50 26.73
C LEU A 6 -7.66 51.33 26.60
N LYS A 7 -7.65 52.61 27.07
CA LYS A 7 -8.78 53.51 26.93
C LYS A 7 -9.09 53.86 25.48
N ASN A 8 -8.07 54.06 24.65
CA ASN A 8 -8.24 54.27 23.20
C ASN A 8 -8.75 53.01 22.46
N LEU A 9 -8.24 51.82 22.84
CA LEU A 9 -8.74 50.55 22.31
C LEU A 9 -10.21 50.35 22.63
N TRP A 10 -10.63 50.66 23.87
CA TRP A 10 -12.03 50.55 24.31
C TRP A 10 -12.95 51.57 23.63
N ALA A 11 -12.51 52.80 23.43
CA ALA A 11 -13.29 53.84 22.76
C ALA A 11 -13.56 53.48 21.28
N ARG A 12 -12.69 52.69 20.64
CA ARG A 12 -12.84 52.26 19.25
C ARG A 12 -13.17 50.75 19.12
N ARG A 13 -13.84 50.21 20.15
CA ARG A 13 -14.09 48.76 20.28
C ARG A 13 -14.75 48.11 19.06
N VAL A 14 -15.73 48.76 18.43
CA VAL A 14 -16.45 48.20 17.26
C VAL A 14 -15.51 48.06 16.05
N ARG A 15 -14.73 49.12 15.75
CA ARG A 15 -13.77 49.07 14.65
C ARG A 15 -12.62 48.08 14.93
N ASN A 16 -12.14 48.06 16.17
CA ASN A 16 -11.08 47.15 16.57
C ASN A 16 -11.59 45.71 16.62
N ALA A 17 -12.84 45.47 17.01
CA ALA A 17 -13.45 44.13 16.94
C ALA A 17 -13.61 43.64 15.50
N TRP A 18 -13.93 44.51 14.55
CA TRP A 18 -13.98 44.13 13.13
C TRP A 18 -12.60 43.73 12.60
N LEU A 19 -11.58 44.56 12.87
CA LEU A 19 -10.21 44.23 12.48
C LEU A 19 -9.70 42.94 13.12
N LEU A 20 -10.07 42.71 14.39
CA LEU A 20 -9.73 41.46 15.08
C LEU A 20 -10.42 40.25 14.43
N ALA A 21 -11.71 40.40 14.09
CA ALA A 21 -12.45 39.35 13.41
C ALA A 21 -11.84 39.01 12.03
N GLU A 22 -11.45 40.03 11.27
CA GLU A 22 -10.79 39.88 9.99
C GLU A 22 -9.44 39.21 10.14
N LEU A 23 -8.63 39.59 11.13
CA LEU A 23 -7.35 38.97 11.43
C LEU A 23 -7.50 37.49 11.81
N ILE A 24 -8.49 37.18 12.67
CA ILE A 24 -8.81 35.81 13.05
C ILE A 24 -9.21 35.00 11.81
N LEU A 25 -10.08 35.54 10.96
CA LEU A 25 -10.51 34.85 9.73
C LEU A 25 -9.32 34.54 8.82
N VAL A 26 -8.47 35.55 8.57
CA VAL A 26 -7.26 35.35 7.72
C VAL A 26 -6.32 34.33 8.34
N THR A 27 -6.11 34.38 9.65
CA THR A 27 -5.25 33.44 10.36
C THR A 27 -5.79 32.01 10.24
N VAL A 28 -7.09 31.80 10.45
CA VAL A 28 -7.74 30.49 10.34
C VAL A 28 -7.66 29.96 8.91
N LEU A 29 -7.94 30.82 7.92
CA LEU A 29 -7.83 30.43 6.50
C LEU A 29 -6.40 30.08 6.12
N THR A 30 -5.43 30.88 6.57
CA THR A 30 -4.01 30.62 6.31
C THR A 30 -3.58 29.30 6.94
N TRP A 31 -3.97 29.04 8.18
CA TRP A 31 -3.70 27.77 8.86
C TRP A 31 -4.33 26.59 8.10
N TYR A 32 -5.60 26.70 7.74
CA TYR A 32 -6.34 25.66 7.03
C TYR A 32 -5.68 25.25 5.70
N ILE A 33 -5.03 26.20 5.02
CA ILE A 33 -4.31 25.93 3.76
C ILE A 33 -2.89 25.44 4.05
N THR A 34 -2.20 26.02 5.00
CA THR A 34 -0.76 25.76 5.24
C THR A 34 -0.53 24.42 5.92
N ASP A 35 -1.39 24.04 6.86
CA ASP A 35 -1.23 22.79 7.63
C ASP A 35 -1.27 21.54 6.73
N PRO A 36 -2.26 21.33 5.84
CA PRO A 36 -2.27 20.19 4.93
C PRO A 36 -1.06 20.18 3.96
N LEU A 37 -0.62 21.34 3.49
CA LEU A 37 0.56 21.43 2.62
C LEU A 37 1.82 21.03 3.36
N PHE A 38 1.98 21.46 4.61
CA PHE A 38 3.11 21.07 5.45
C PHE A 38 3.11 19.56 5.72
N VAL A 39 1.94 19.01 6.12
CA VAL A 39 1.79 17.58 6.37
C VAL A 39 2.07 16.75 5.11
N LEU A 40 1.55 17.17 3.96
CA LEU A 40 1.81 16.49 2.69
C LEU A 40 3.29 16.52 2.33
N SER A 41 3.92 17.70 2.42
CA SER A 41 5.35 17.85 2.16
C SER A 41 6.21 17.01 3.10
N TYR A 42 5.89 17.00 4.39
CA TYR A 42 6.55 16.14 5.37
C TYR A 42 6.38 14.65 5.04
N ASN A 43 5.16 14.24 4.70
CA ASN A 43 4.88 12.86 4.35
C ASN A 43 5.66 12.38 3.11
N GLN A 44 5.92 13.25 2.14
CA GLN A 44 6.72 12.92 0.97
C GLN A 44 8.19 12.64 1.30
N THR A 45 8.72 13.18 2.41
CA THR A 45 10.09 12.94 2.83
C THR A 45 10.29 11.64 3.62
N LEU A 46 9.21 11.01 4.07
CA LEU A 46 9.28 9.77 4.84
C LEU A 46 9.56 8.56 3.92
N PRO A 47 10.33 7.58 4.39
CA PRO A 47 10.64 6.38 3.61
C PRO A 47 9.38 5.59 3.30
N LEU A 48 9.28 5.07 2.08
CA LEU A 48 8.16 4.25 1.61
C LEU A 48 8.20 2.82 2.16
N GLY A 49 9.40 2.35 2.55
CA GLY A 49 9.62 0.96 2.99
C GLY A 49 9.81 -0.02 1.83
N TYR A 50 9.80 0.48 0.61
CA TYR A 50 10.16 -0.23 -0.62
C TYR A 50 10.97 0.73 -1.52
N GLU A 51 11.58 0.19 -2.56
CA GLU A 51 12.47 0.94 -3.44
C GLU A 51 11.71 1.36 -4.72
N PRO A 52 11.30 2.63 -4.84
CA PRO A 52 10.48 3.08 -5.96
C PRO A 52 11.29 3.31 -7.24
N ASP A 53 12.60 3.57 -7.13
CA ASP A 53 13.45 3.91 -8.27
C ASP A 53 13.58 2.72 -9.23
N GLY A 54 13.38 2.97 -10.53
CA GLY A 54 13.41 1.93 -11.55
C GLY A 54 12.23 0.95 -11.51
N LEU A 55 11.14 1.29 -10.78
CA LEU A 55 9.90 0.51 -10.79
C LEU A 55 8.95 1.04 -11.86
N LEU A 56 8.56 0.16 -12.79
CA LEU A 56 7.56 0.44 -13.81
C LEU A 56 6.32 -0.44 -13.61
N ILE A 57 5.17 0.11 -13.96
CA ILE A 57 3.90 -0.62 -13.97
C ILE A 57 3.41 -0.70 -15.41
N ALA A 58 3.36 -1.92 -15.95
CA ALA A 58 2.85 -2.19 -17.29
C ALA A 58 1.46 -2.84 -17.20
N PRO A 59 0.38 -2.13 -17.59
CA PRO A 59 -0.96 -2.70 -17.52
C PRO A 59 -1.13 -3.85 -18.50
N ILE A 60 -1.76 -4.93 -18.03
CA ILE A 60 -2.15 -6.06 -18.87
C ILE A 60 -3.45 -5.70 -19.57
N ARG A 61 -3.47 -5.85 -20.89
CA ARG A 61 -4.68 -5.65 -21.68
C ARG A 61 -4.91 -6.85 -22.58
N SER A 62 -6.13 -7.38 -22.61
CA SER A 62 -6.52 -8.35 -23.59
C SER A 62 -6.68 -7.69 -24.96
N LEU A 63 -6.28 -8.39 -26.01
CA LEU A 63 -6.56 -7.95 -27.38
C LEU A 63 -8.08 -7.97 -27.60
N PRO A 64 -8.65 -6.95 -28.27
CA PRO A 64 -10.05 -7.01 -28.67
C PRO A 64 -10.27 -8.16 -29.66
N SER A 65 -11.45 -8.77 -29.62
CA SER A 65 -11.80 -9.89 -30.50
C SER A 65 -11.72 -9.60 -32.01
N THR A 66 -11.63 -8.30 -32.35
CA THR A 66 -11.46 -7.81 -33.74
C THR A 66 -10.00 -7.64 -34.15
N ALA A 67 -9.05 -7.84 -33.22
CA ALA A 67 -7.63 -7.71 -33.53
C ALA A 67 -7.16 -8.88 -34.44
N PRO A 68 -6.28 -8.62 -35.44
CA PRO A 68 -5.78 -9.64 -36.35
C PRO A 68 -5.12 -10.83 -35.64
N ASP A 69 -4.45 -10.57 -34.50
CA ASP A 69 -3.72 -11.57 -33.73
C ASP A 69 -4.54 -12.13 -32.56
N TYR A 70 -5.86 -11.88 -32.51
CA TYR A 70 -6.72 -12.41 -31.47
C TYR A 70 -6.90 -13.93 -31.63
N ASN A 71 -6.44 -14.65 -30.62
CA ASN A 71 -6.64 -16.09 -30.51
C ASN A 71 -7.68 -16.39 -29.43
N LYS A 72 -8.84 -16.91 -29.84
CA LYS A 72 -9.95 -17.22 -28.95
C LYS A 72 -9.59 -18.32 -27.92
N GLU A 73 -8.78 -19.29 -28.32
CA GLU A 73 -8.36 -20.40 -27.46
C GLU A 73 -7.39 -19.92 -26.36
N GLU A 74 -6.51 -18.98 -26.69
CA GLU A 74 -5.61 -18.36 -25.70
C GLU A 74 -6.32 -17.36 -24.78
N ALA A 75 -7.42 -16.77 -25.24
CA ALA A 75 -8.26 -15.86 -24.45
C ALA A 75 -9.15 -16.59 -23.45
N ASP A 76 -9.24 -17.92 -23.52
CA ASP A 76 -10.01 -18.73 -22.59
C ASP A 76 -9.37 -18.76 -21.20
N SER A 77 -10.23 -18.76 -20.19
CA SER A 77 -9.87 -18.65 -18.77
C SER A 77 -8.98 -19.78 -18.23
N LEU A 78 -8.95 -20.93 -18.88
CA LEU A 78 -8.22 -22.12 -18.43
C LEU A 78 -6.69 -21.93 -18.42
N HIS A 79 -6.15 -21.05 -19.28
CA HIS A 79 -4.69 -20.86 -19.44
C HIS A 79 -4.17 -19.54 -18.86
N THR A 80 -5.00 -18.81 -18.11
CA THR A 80 -4.62 -17.47 -17.64
C THR A 80 -3.34 -17.46 -16.83
N MET A 81 -3.22 -18.36 -15.87
CA MET A 81 -2.02 -18.43 -15.00
C MET A 81 -0.79 -18.86 -15.81
N GLU A 82 -0.94 -19.82 -16.71
CA GLU A 82 0.16 -20.27 -17.58
C GLU A 82 0.63 -19.16 -18.50
N ASN A 83 -0.29 -18.44 -19.14
CA ASN A 83 0.00 -17.27 -19.96
C ASN A 83 0.68 -16.17 -19.18
N MET A 84 0.23 -15.89 -17.96
CA MET A 84 0.85 -14.93 -17.06
C MET A 84 2.29 -15.33 -16.72
N HIS A 85 2.55 -16.59 -16.37
CA HIS A 85 3.89 -17.08 -16.11
C HIS A 85 4.78 -17.07 -17.35
N ARG A 86 4.22 -17.34 -18.54
CA ARG A 86 4.95 -17.24 -19.81
C ARG A 86 5.36 -15.80 -20.10
N MET A 87 4.45 -14.83 -19.90
CA MET A 87 4.74 -13.41 -20.04
C MET A 87 5.77 -12.93 -19.01
N LEU A 88 5.63 -13.35 -17.77
CA LEU A 88 6.56 -13.03 -16.69
C LEU A 88 7.99 -13.50 -17.01
N ARG A 89 8.15 -14.73 -17.52
CA ARG A 89 9.46 -15.22 -17.97
C ARG A 89 10.04 -14.35 -19.08
N LYS A 90 9.24 -14.04 -20.12
CA LYS A 90 9.69 -13.17 -21.22
C LYS A 90 10.12 -11.78 -20.75
N LEU A 91 9.42 -11.21 -19.76
CA LEU A 91 9.79 -9.91 -19.18
C LEU A 91 11.12 -10.00 -18.43
N ARG A 92 11.33 -11.08 -17.67
CA ARG A 92 12.59 -11.28 -16.92
C ARG A 92 13.78 -11.58 -17.82
N ASP A 93 13.54 -12.20 -18.97
CA ASP A 93 14.57 -12.47 -19.97
C ASP A 93 14.89 -11.22 -20.82
N TYR A 94 14.14 -10.13 -20.68
CA TYR A 94 14.36 -8.91 -21.46
C TYR A 94 15.58 -8.15 -20.94
N PRO A 95 16.51 -7.72 -21.82
CA PRO A 95 17.66 -6.92 -21.43
C PRO A 95 17.23 -5.64 -20.71
N GLY A 96 17.86 -5.36 -19.56
CA GLY A 96 17.53 -4.19 -18.74
C GLY A 96 16.45 -4.42 -17.69
N VAL A 97 15.77 -5.55 -17.68
CA VAL A 97 14.88 -5.95 -16.59
C VAL A 97 15.66 -6.71 -15.53
N GLN A 98 15.60 -6.26 -14.30
CA GLN A 98 16.20 -6.95 -13.16
C GLN A 98 15.25 -8.03 -12.61
N ASN A 99 13.98 -7.68 -12.43
CA ASN A 99 12.94 -8.59 -11.98
C ASN A 99 11.56 -8.10 -12.44
N ALA A 100 10.56 -8.97 -12.40
CA ALA A 100 9.17 -8.62 -12.67
C ALA A 100 8.23 -9.49 -11.84
N ALA A 101 7.08 -8.92 -11.45
CA ALA A 101 6.04 -9.62 -10.71
C ALA A 101 4.64 -9.22 -11.22
N PRO A 102 3.65 -10.12 -11.21
CA PRO A 102 2.29 -9.77 -11.59
C PRO A 102 1.57 -9.06 -10.44
N LEU A 103 0.76 -8.08 -10.81
CA LEU A 103 -0.17 -7.36 -9.94
C LEU A 103 -1.58 -7.63 -10.46
N VAL A 104 -2.37 -8.37 -9.71
CA VAL A 104 -3.73 -8.78 -10.14
C VAL A 104 -4.84 -7.93 -9.58
N THR A 105 -4.51 -6.99 -8.71
CA THR A 105 -5.47 -6.06 -8.12
C THR A 105 -4.92 -4.65 -8.17
N PHE A 106 -5.80 -3.68 -7.88
CA PHE A 106 -5.42 -2.27 -7.71
C PHE A 106 -4.83 -1.96 -6.32
N ALA A 107 -4.86 -2.92 -5.38
CA ALA A 107 -4.40 -2.72 -4.01
C ALA A 107 -2.96 -3.23 -3.85
N PHE A 108 -1.99 -2.35 -4.10
CA PHE A 108 -0.57 -2.57 -3.90
C PHE A 108 0.12 -1.25 -3.50
N PRO A 109 1.28 -1.28 -2.87
CA PRO A 109 1.98 -0.07 -2.46
C PRO A 109 2.25 0.88 -3.64
N GLY A 110 1.88 2.15 -3.48
CA GLY A 110 2.05 3.16 -4.52
C GLY A 110 0.95 3.22 -5.59
N SER A 111 -0.01 2.30 -5.61
CA SER A 111 -1.08 2.25 -6.62
C SER A 111 -2.10 3.39 -6.53
N GLY A 112 -2.19 4.05 -5.37
CA GLY A 112 -3.29 4.96 -5.04
C GLY A 112 -4.61 4.26 -4.71
N GLY A 113 -4.76 2.99 -5.05
CA GLY A 113 -5.87 2.13 -4.64
C GLY A 113 -5.61 1.48 -3.26
N SER A 114 -6.64 1.04 -2.58
CA SER A 114 -6.52 0.37 -1.30
C SER A 114 -7.68 -0.59 -1.04
N SER A 115 -7.36 -1.65 -0.36
CA SER A 115 -8.31 -2.52 0.33
C SER A 115 -8.05 -2.40 1.82
N TYR A 116 -9.10 -2.37 2.62
CA TYR A 116 -8.99 -2.18 4.06
C TYR A 116 -9.74 -3.28 4.78
N ASN A 117 -9.10 -3.80 5.82
CA ASN A 117 -9.74 -4.71 6.77
C ASN A 117 -9.35 -4.31 8.19
N THR A 118 -10.18 -4.70 9.15
CA THR A 118 -9.84 -4.61 10.56
C THR A 118 -9.59 -6.00 11.10
N TYR A 119 -8.42 -6.19 11.67
CA TYR A 119 -8.05 -7.40 12.38
C TYR A 119 -8.08 -7.14 13.87
N ALA A 120 -8.05 -8.19 14.67
CA ALA A 120 -7.96 -8.10 16.11
C ALA A 120 -6.81 -8.98 16.64
N TYR A 121 -6.12 -8.47 17.63
CA TYR A 121 -5.21 -9.24 18.46
C TYR A 121 -5.65 -9.07 19.92
N ASP A 122 -6.13 -10.15 20.52
CA ASP A 122 -6.80 -10.10 21.83
C ASP A 122 -8.00 -9.12 21.77
N THR A 123 -7.97 -8.02 22.48
CA THR A 123 -9.01 -6.98 22.51
C THR A 123 -8.69 -5.76 21.63
N LEU A 124 -7.53 -5.75 20.98
CA LEU A 124 -7.06 -4.62 20.21
C LEU A 124 -7.48 -4.74 18.75
N ALA A 125 -8.23 -3.76 18.26
CA ALA A 125 -8.56 -3.63 16.85
C ALA A 125 -7.39 -3.02 16.05
N ILE A 126 -7.04 -3.62 14.92
CA ILE A 126 -5.90 -3.27 14.07
C ILE A 126 -6.42 -2.92 12.69
N PRO A 127 -6.58 -1.64 12.34
CA PRO A 127 -6.91 -1.24 10.98
C PRO A 127 -5.72 -1.46 10.06
N ALA A 128 -5.92 -2.21 8.99
CA ALA A 128 -4.87 -2.55 8.04
C ALA A 128 -5.23 -2.18 6.60
N SER A 129 -4.23 -1.69 5.88
CA SER A 129 -4.26 -1.55 4.43
C SER A 129 -3.76 -2.85 3.81
N ILE A 130 -4.59 -3.48 2.99
CA ILE A 130 -4.30 -4.78 2.40
C ILE A 130 -3.73 -4.61 1.00
N SER A 131 -2.61 -5.25 0.77
CA SER A 131 -2.03 -5.47 -0.56
C SER A 131 -2.06 -6.95 -0.89
N TYR A 132 -2.38 -7.28 -2.13
CA TYR A 132 -2.45 -8.67 -2.57
C TYR A 132 -1.23 -9.05 -3.41
N PHE A 133 -0.74 -10.25 -3.23
CA PHE A 133 0.38 -10.79 -4.01
C PHE A 133 0.14 -12.23 -4.43
N ILE A 134 0.78 -12.67 -5.51
CA ILE A 134 0.77 -14.05 -5.94
C ILE A 134 2.07 -14.70 -5.44
N PRO A 135 2.01 -15.77 -4.64
CA PRO A 135 3.19 -16.54 -4.23
C PRO A 135 3.98 -17.06 -5.44
N HIS A 136 5.27 -17.28 -5.27
CA HIS A 136 6.22 -17.80 -6.28
C HIS A 136 6.39 -16.89 -7.52
N THR A 137 6.04 -15.59 -7.40
CA THR A 137 6.17 -14.66 -8.53
C THR A 137 7.15 -13.52 -8.29
N GLY A 138 7.88 -13.49 -7.19
CA GLY A 138 8.92 -12.50 -6.91
C GLY A 138 8.36 -11.11 -6.55
N PHE A 139 7.20 -11.04 -5.93
CA PHE A 139 6.54 -9.78 -5.56
C PHE A 139 7.38 -8.94 -4.60
N PHE A 140 7.84 -9.53 -3.49
CA PHE A 140 8.61 -8.82 -2.47
C PHE A 140 9.98 -8.39 -2.98
N GLU A 141 10.65 -9.24 -3.75
CA GLU A 141 11.93 -8.92 -4.39
C GLU A 141 11.77 -7.80 -5.43
N THR A 142 10.72 -7.84 -6.24
CA THR A 142 10.49 -6.83 -7.28
C THR A 142 10.21 -5.46 -6.68
N PHE A 143 9.44 -5.38 -5.58
CA PHE A 143 9.25 -4.13 -4.84
C PHE A 143 10.51 -3.65 -4.11
N GLY A 144 11.47 -4.54 -3.82
CA GLY A 144 12.65 -4.21 -3.03
C GLY A 144 12.30 -3.85 -1.59
N PHE A 145 11.38 -4.61 -0.99
CA PHE A 145 11.07 -4.46 0.42
C PHE A 145 12.30 -4.79 1.27
N LYS A 146 12.28 -4.38 2.53
CA LYS A 146 13.27 -4.82 3.52
C LYS A 146 12.61 -5.77 4.50
N THR A 147 13.29 -6.87 4.79
CA THR A 147 12.80 -7.84 5.76
C THR A 147 13.12 -7.40 7.18
N PHE A 148 12.28 -7.77 8.13
CA PHE A 148 12.46 -7.42 9.54
C PHE A 148 12.74 -8.64 10.44
N GLU A 149 12.05 -9.76 10.25
CA GLU A 149 12.17 -10.94 11.11
C GLU A 149 12.81 -12.14 10.39
N GLY A 150 14.10 -12.04 10.04
CA GLY A 150 14.97 -13.20 9.78
C GLY A 150 14.70 -14.01 8.50
N LYS A 151 13.72 -13.66 7.68
CA LYS A 151 13.51 -14.27 6.36
C LYS A 151 14.01 -13.35 5.27
N THR A 152 14.59 -13.90 4.23
CA THR A 152 14.93 -13.16 3.02
C THR A 152 13.69 -12.87 2.18
N LEU A 153 13.75 -11.90 1.26
CA LEU A 153 12.64 -11.62 0.34
C LEU A 153 12.32 -12.82 -0.54
N GLY A 154 13.35 -13.52 -1.03
CA GLY A 154 13.16 -14.75 -1.81
C GLY A 154 12.48 -15.87 -1.03
N GLU A 155 12.74 -15.99 0.28
CA GLU A 155 12.00 -16.93 1.14
C GLU A 155 10.54 -16.50 1.30
N LEU A 156 10.25 -15.18 1.46
CA LEU A 156 8.88 -14.67 1.51
C LEU A 156 8.14 -14.89 0.19
N ASP A 157 8.79 -14.69 -0.95
CA ASP A 157 8.19 -14.91 -2.27
C ASP A 157 7.90 -16.38 -2.56
N ASN A 158 8.75 -17.31 -2.07
CA ASN A 158 8.71 -18.73 -2.42
C ASN A 158 8.12 -19.65 -1.33
N MET A 159 7.49 -19.08 -0.32
CA MET A 159 6.79 -19.87 0.70
C MET A 159 5.50 -20.47 0.16
N ASP A 160 5.14 -21.63 0.68
CA ASP A 160 3.80 -22.22 0.52
C ASP A 160 2.81 -21.53 1.47
N TYR A 161 2.07 -20.59 0.92
CA TYR A 161 1.05 -19.86 1.67
C TYR A 161 -0.30 -20.58 1.66
N GLN A 162 -1.02 -20.45 2.78
CA GLN A 162 -2.42 -20.82 2.88
C GLN A 162 -3.29 -19.54 2.74
N ARG A 163 -4.57 -19.73 2.49
CA ARG A 163 -5.53 -18.61 2.28
C ARG A 163 -5.52 -17.58 3.41
N ASN A 164 -5.30 -18.03 4.64
CA ASN A 164 -5.33 -17.19 5.85
C ASN A 164 -3.91 -16.90 6.37
N ASP A 165 -2.92 -16.89 5.51
CA ASP A 165 -1.57 -16.46 5.87
C ASP A 165 -1.38 -14.97 5.52
N LEU A 166 -0.56 -14.28 6.30
CA LEU A 166 -0.25 -12.87 6.14
C LEU A 166 1.25 -12.62 6.19
N VAL A 167 1.69 -11.65 5.43
CA VAL A 167 2.94 -10.92 5.69
C VAL A 167 2.53 -9.54 6.20
N VAL A 168 3.15 -9.03 7.25
CA VAL A 168 2.77 -7.78 7.89
C VAL A 168 3.95 -6.82 8.00
N SER A 169 3.67 -5.53 8.17
CA SER A 169 4.71 -4.53 8.41
C SER A 169 5.11 -4.48 9.88
N ALA A 170 6.39 -4.23 10.14
CA ALA A 170 7.01 -4.27 11.48
C ALA A 170 6.50 -3.21 12.45
N ASP A 171 5.90 -2.12 11.94
CA ASP A 171 5.31 -1.08 12.78
C ASP A 171 4.11 -1.58 13.61
N LEU A 172 3.56 -2.74 13.29
CA LEU A 172 2.60 -3.44 14.13
C LEU A 172 3.14 -3.71 15.56
N LEU A 173 4.45 -3.86 15.72
CA LEU A 173 5.08 -3.99 17.06
C LEU A 173 4.89 -2.75 17.94
N GLN A 174 4.63 -1.58 17.37
CA GLN A 174 4.41 -0.36 18.16
C GLN A 174 3.15 -0.45 19.02
N ILE A 175 2.13 -1.15 18.52
CA ILE A 175 0.87 -1.36 19.25
C ILE A 175 0.83 -2.72 19.96
N LEU A 176 1.76 -3.62 19.64
CA LEU A 176 1.90 -4.94 20.26
C LEU A 176 3.25 -5.09 20.98
N PRO A 177 3.66 -4.17 21.89
CA PRO A 177 5.01 -4.15 22.46
C PRO A 177 5.34 -5.38 23.30
N LYS A 178 4.33 -6.11 23.80
CA LYS A 178 4.50 -7.34 24.59
C LYS A 178 4.77 -8.58 23.71
N VAL A 179 4.62 -8.45 22.41
CA VAL A 179 4.71 -9.57 21.45
C VAL A 179 6.13 -9.67 20.94
N GLY A 180 7.16 -9.49 21.46
CA GLY A 180 8.56 -9.56 21.04
C GLY A 180 8.87 -10.04 19.59
N ARG A 181 8.03 -10.92 19.02
CA ARG A 181 8.11 -11.42 17.64
C ARG A 181 6.72 -11.58 17.04
N LEU A 182 6.52 -11.11 15.80
CA LEU A 182 5.23 -11.19 15.09
C LEU A 182 5.05 -12.52 14.35
N THR A 183 6.10 -13.05 13.73
CA THR A 183 6.02 -14.31 12.97
C THR A 183 5.48 -15.45 13.84
N GLY A 184 4.49 -16.17 13.34
CA GLY A 184 3.79 -17.25 14.02
C GLY A 184 2.64 -16.81 14.92
N LYS A 185 2.40 -15.52 15.10
CA LYS A 185 1.21 -15.02 15.80
C LYS A 185 -0.02 -15.12 14.92
N ARG A 186 -1.19 -15.11 15.58
CA ARG A 186 -2.49 -15.18 14.92
C ARG A 186 -3.26 -13.89 15.18
N LEU A 187 -3.91 -13.41 14.14
CA LEU A 187 -4.85 -12.31 14.19
C LEU A 187 -6.24 -12.85 13.89
N PHE A 188 -7.25 -12.26 14.46
CA PHE A 188 -8.63 -12.59 14.15
C PHE A 188 -9.19 -11.56 13.17
N TYR A 189 -10.05 -12.00 12.27
CA TYR A 189 -10.83 -11.09 11.46
C TYR A 189 -11.89 -10.42 12.34
N ASN A 190 -11.94 -9.10 12.33
CA ASN A 190 -12.93 -8.34 13.08
C ASN A 190 -13.96 -7.80 12.09
N SER A 191 -15.04 -8.55 11.86
CA SER A 191 -16.18 -8.05 11.11
C SER A 191 -17.15 -7.35 12.05
N ASP A 192 -17.75 -6.25 11.60
CA ASP A 192 -18.78 -5.52 12.36
C ASP A 192 -20.13 -6.31 12.42
N ASP A 193 -20.24 -7.44 11.74
CA ASP A 193 -21.39 -8.33 11.80
C ASP A 193 -21.35 -9.15 13.11
N ASP A 194 -22.49 -9.21 13.79
CA ASP A 194 -22.70 -9.82 15.12
C ASP A 194 -22.37 -11.33 15.23
N GLU A 195 -22.04 -12.00 14.17
CA GLU A 195 -21.44 -13.33 14.20
C GLU A 195 -19.93 -13.19 14.39
N LYS A 196 -19.43 -13.65 15.53
CA LYS A 196 -17.98 -13.80 15.79
C LYS A 196 -17.38 -14.67 14.69
N ASP A 197 -16.90 -14.02 13.63
CA ASP A 197 -16.10 -14.72 12.63
C ASP A 197 -14.84 -15.25 13.34
N THR A 198 -14.80 -16.55 13.51
CA THR A 198 -13.68 -17.26 14.16
C THR A 198 -12.50 -17.44 13.21
N THR A 199 -12.56 -16.84 12.03
CA THR A 199 -11.46 -16.92 11.06
C THR A 199 -10.23 -16.23 11.60
N PHE A 200 -9.14 -16.97 11.72
CA PHE A 200 -7.86 -16.42 12.14
C PHE A 200 -6.88 -16.43 10.99
N PHE A 201 -5.99 -15.44 11.00
CA PHE A 201 -4.90 -15.28 10.07
C PHE A 201 -3.56 -15.50 10.76
N SER A 202 -2.65 -16.23 10.11
CA SER A 202 -1.32 -16.54 10.65
C SER A 202 -0.26 -15.64 10.03
N ILE A 203 0.52 -14.95 10.85
CA ILE A 203 1.64 -14.14 10.37
C ILE A 203 2.81 -15.05 10.00
N LYS A 204 3.17 -15.08 8.71
CA LYS A 204 4.25 -15.90 8.14
C LYS A 204 5.55 -15.15 7.95
N GLY A 205 5.47 -13.83 7.77
CA GLY A 205 6.63 -12.99 7.57
C GLY A 205 6.39 -11.56 8.00
N VAL A 206 7.48 -10.83 8.19
CA VAL A 206 7.46 -9.43 8.59
C VAL A 206 8.43 -8.65 7.71
N VAL A 207 7.93 -7.61 7.07
CA VAL A 207 8.73 -6.63 6.34
C VAL A 207 8.89 -5.36 7.18
N GLU A 208 9.86 -4.51 6.87
CA GLU A 208 9.96 -3.19 7.49
C GLU A 208 8.66 -2.40 7.29
N LYS A 209 8.54 -1.27 7.97
CA LYS A 209 7.38 -0.39 7.83
C LYS A 209 7.19 -0.01 6.37
N VAL A 210 6.02 -0.36 5.80
CA VAL A 210 5.64 -0.03 4.43
C VAL A 210 4.54 1.02 4.46
N ARG A 211 4.65 2.01 3.60
CA ARG A 211 3.60 3.01 3.38
C ARG A 211 2.89 2.70 2.06
N SER A 212 1.65 2.29 2.18
CA SER A 212 0.82 2.01 1.00
C SER A 212 0.51 3.29 0.21
N ARG A 213 0.44 4.44 0.89
CA ARG A 213 0.20 5.76 0.29
C ARG A 213 1.09 6.83 0.91
N ASN A 214 1.53 7.77 0.09
CA ASN A 214 2.42 8.85 0.52
C ASN A 214 1.77 9.85 1.48
N TYR A 215 0.44 9.91 1.54
CA TYR A 215 -0.31 10.91 2.30
C TYR A 215 -1.04 10.32 3.53
N GLU A 216 -1.16 9.00 3.65
CA GLU A 216 -1.83 8.37 4.79
C GLU A 216 -0.84 7.97 5.89
N GLN A 217 -1.20 8.31 7.12
CA GLN A 217 -0.57 7.82 8.34
C GLN A 217 -1.59 6.99 9.12
N GLY A 218 -1.14 5.95 9.78
CA GLY A 218 -1.94 5.26 10.79
C GLY A 218 -2.55 3.92 10.40
N MET A 219 -2.32 3.42 9.19
CA MET A 219 -2.69 2.05 8.85
C MET A 219 -1.46 1.17 8.74
N TYR A 220 -1.59 -0.06 9.22
CA TYR A 220 -0.56 -1.09 9.10
C TYR A 220 -0.67 -1.75 7.74
N SER A 221 0.46 -2.04 7.09
CA SER A 221 0.45 -2.69 5.78
C SER A 221 0.47 -4.20 5.94
N PHE A 222 -0.54 -4.86 5.42
CA PHE A 222 -0.68 -6.30 5.40
C PHE A 222 -0.69 -6.79 3.95
N PHE A 223 -0.08 -7.94 3.72
CA PHE A 223 0.01 -8.57 2.41
C PHE A 223 -0.67 -9.93 2.48
N GLU A 224 -1.71 -10.11 1.67
CA GLU A 224 -2.48 -11.34 1.58
C GLU A 224 -2.13 -12.13 0.30
N PRO A 225 -1.87 -13.45 0.41
CA PRO A 225 -1.60 -14.26 -0.76
C PRO A 225 -2.86 -14.51 -1.56
N GLN A 226 -2.82 -14.28 -2.86
CA GLN A 226 -3.84 -14.69 -3.81
C GLN A 226 -3.50 -16.05 -4.41
N LEU A 227 -4.15 -17.11 -3.90
CA LEU A 227 -3.92 -18.47 -4.33
C LEU A 227 -4.78 -18.87 -5.55
N ASN A 228 -5.94 -18.22 -5.70
CA ASN A 228 -6.89 -18.49 -6.78
C ASN A 228 -7.14 -17.22 -7.59
N VAL A 229 -6.26 -16.96 -8.55
CA VAL A 229 -6.40 -15.82 -9.46
C VAL A 229 -7.40 -16.15 -10.56
N ARG A 230 -8.47 -15.38 -10.65
CA ARG A 230 -9.46 -15.54 -11.73
C ARG A 230 -9.00 -14.79 -12.97
N SER A 231 -9.29 -15.33 -14.16
CA SER A 231 -8.93 -14.71 -15.43
C SER A 231 -9.43 -13.26 -15.56
N LYS A 232 -10.65 -12.99 -15.08
CA LYS A 232 -11.21 -11.63 -15.10
C LYS A 232 -10.41 -10.63 -14.29
N GLU A 233 -9.78 -11.03 -13.20
CA GLU A 233 -8.96 -10.17 -12.36
C GLU A 233 -7.66 -9.79 -13.06
N VAL A 234 -7.03 -10.73 -13.76
CA VAL A 234 -5.82 -10.48 -14.53
C VAL A 234 -6.09 -9.57 -15.73
N TRP A 235 -7.13 -9.89 -16.53
CA TRP A 235 -7.34 -9.21 -17.80
C TRP A 235 -8.09 -7.88 -17.69
N ASN A 236 -8.83 -7.65 -16.61
CA ASN A 236 -9.61 -6.41 -16.42
C ASN A 236 -8.94 -5.38 -15.50
N GLY A 237 -7.76 -5.61 -15.02
CA GLY A 237 -7.09 -4.65 -14.12
C GLY A 237 -5.72 -5.10 -13.65
N GLY A 238 -5.25 -6.24 -14.14
CA GLY A 238 -3.90 -6.74 -13.85
C GLY A 238 -2.83 -5.88 -14.51
N SER A 239 -1.66 -5.91 -13.91
CA SER A 239 -0.46 -5.23 -14.40
C SER A 239 0.76 -6.10 -14.11
N PHE A 240 1.86 -5.83 -14.78
CA PHE A 240 3.17 -6.29 -14.35
C PHE A 240 3.90 -5.16 -13.65
N LEU A 241 4.43 -5.43 -12.49
CA LEU A 241 5.46 -4.64 -11.85
C LEU A 241 6.79 -5.08 -12.45
N ILE A 242 7.59 -4.15 -12.91
CA ILE A 242 8.87 -4.41 -13.56
C ILE A 242 9.92 -3.56 -12.86
N ARG A 243 10.98 -4.20 -12.39
CA ARG A 243 12.16 -3.52 -11.87
C ARG A 243 13.23 -3.48 -12.96
N LEU A 244 13.66 -2.28 -13.29
CA LEU A 244 14.78 -2.07 -14.22
C LEU A 244 16.13 -2.28 -13.52
N GLN A 245 17.13 -2.63 -14.30
CA GLN A 245 18.52 -2.61 -13.84
C GLN A 245 18.97 -1.16 -13.61
N PRO A 246 19.88 -0.91 -12.65
CA PRO A 246 20.29 0.45 -12.28
C PRO A 246 20.88 1.29 -13.44
N ASP A 247 21.41 0.63 -14.45
CA ASP A 247 22.07 1.28 -15.60
C ASP A 247 21.10 1.62 -16.75
N VAL A 248 19.83 1.25 -16.62
CA VAL A 248 18.80 1.49 -17.63
C VAL A 248 18.01 2.74 -17.24
N SER A 249 18.18 3.81 -18.04
CA SER A 249 17.34 5.01 -17.88
C SER A 249 15.93 4.75 -18.40
N GLU A 250 14.94 5.31 -17.71
CA GLU A 250 13.57 5.42 -18.22
C GLU A 250 13.58 6.34 -19.45
N GLN A 251 13.59 5.79 -20.66
CA GLN A 251 13.44 6.53 -21.91
C GLN A 251 12.04 6.37 -22.46
#